data_2cade5a8d51556284f5b365c43367463
#
_entry.id   2cade5a8d51556284f5b365c43367463
#
_cell.length_a   1.000
_cell.length_b   1.000
_cell.length_c   1.000
_cell.angle_alpha   90.00
_cell.angle_beta   90.00
_cell.angle_gamma   90.00
#
_symmetry.space_group_name_H-M   'P 1'
#
loop_
_entity.id
_entity.type
_entity.pdbx_description
1 polymer ?
#
loop_
_entity_poly.entity_id
_entity_poly.type
_entity_poly.pdbx_seq_one_letter_code
_entity_poly.pdbx_strand_id
1 'polypeptide(L)'
;LVGSEMCIRDRFNNVRTAFYAGSDWSNGYPAATGIGMNMGGVLIDVDAAMFHTPDVFATPIDNKLQVAAHAYSEQVLEEARQKKTTPKFERAKSMTFRERCLVYISGTAAIRGEESLKGVGLERQLQITMENIAQLIGDARLVMLRVYLKNESDYEEARRGLESYGLNIPVSYLRAGVCREELLIEIVGIAID
;
A
#
# COMPACT_ATOMS: atom_id res chain seq x y z
N LEU A 1 -17.17 2.09 -17.89
CA LEU A 1 -17.06 1.48 -16.55
C LEU A 1 -15.81 1.95 -15.76
N VAL A 2 -14.72 2.35 -16.43
CA VAL A 2 -13.49 2.85 -15.78
C VAL A 2 -13.76 4.11 -14.93
N GLY A 3 -14.71 4.96 -15.33
CA GLY A 3 -15.07 6.15 -14.55
C GLY A 3 -15.79 5.87 -13.22
N SER A 4 -16.36 4.68 -13.03
CA SER A 4 -17.09 4.33 -11.80
C SER A 4 -16.17 3.91 -10.65
N GLU A 5 -15.08 3.22 -10.93
CA GLU A 5 -14.15 2.75 -9.89
C GLU A 5 -13.32 3.90 -9.28
N MET A 6 -12.85 4.82 -10.11
CA MET A 6 -12.20 6.05 -9.63
C MET A 6 -13.16 6.90 -8.77
N CYS A 7 -14.42 7.00 -9.17
CA CYS A 7 -15.43 7.74 -8.42
C CYS A 7 -15.74 7.10 -7.05
N ILE A 8 -15.74 5.78 -6.96
CA ILE A 8 -15.93 5.03 -5.69
C ILE A 8 -14.74 5.28 -4.77
N ARG A 9 -13.52 5.21 -5.26
CA ARG A 9 -12.30 5.45 -4.48
C ARG A 9 -12.23 6.88 -3.94
N ASP A 10 -12.58 7.87 -4.76
CA ASP A 10 -12.57 9.27 -4.34
C ASP A 10 -13.63 9.53 -3.25
N ARG A 11 -14.82 8.94 -3.38
CA ARG A 11 -15.85 8.99 -2.35
C ARG A 11 -15.39 8.31 -1.06
N PHE A 12 -14.74 7.16 -1.16
CA PHE A 12 -14.17 6.46 -0.01
C PHE A 12 -13.12 7.32 0.72
N ASN A 13 -12.21 7.98 -0.01
CA ASN A 13 -11.23 8.89 0.56
C ASN A 13 -11.87 10.08 1.27
N ASN A 14 -12.93 10.65 0.70
CA ASN A 14 -13.68 11.75 1.32
C ASN A 14 -14.37 11.31 2.61
N VAL A 15 -15.05 10.16 2.59
CA VAL A 15 -15.72 9.60 3.78
C VAL A 15 -14.69 9.26 4.87
N ARG A 16 -13.59 8.60 4.50
CA ARG A 16 -12.51 8.29 5.44
C ARG A 16 -11.89 9.56 6.04
N THR A 17 -11.67 10.59 5.24
CA THR A 17 -11.14 11.86 5.72
C THR A 17 -12.09 12.51 6.71
N ALA A 18 -13.39 12.52 6.44
CA ALA A 18 -14.41 13.05 7.36
C ALA A 18 -14.49 12.22 8.65
N PHE A 19 -14.43 10.90 8.54
CA PHE A 19 -14.43 10.00 9.69
C PHE A 19 -13.19 10.20 10.58
N TYR A 20 -12.01 10.39 9.98
CA TYR A 20 -10.76 10.59 10.71
C TYR A 20 -10.62 11.97 11.33
N ALA A 21 -11.37 12.98 10.86
CA ALA A 21 -11.28 14.34 11.38
C ALA A 21 -11.66 14.47 12.88
N GLY A 22 -12.44 13.51 13.41
CA GLY A 22 -12.83 13.47 14.81
C GLY A 22 -11.92 12.61 15.70
N SER A 23 -10.82 12.07 15.18
CA SER A 23 -9.94 11.14 15.90
C SER A 23 -8.54 11.71 16.06
N ASP A 24 -7.86 11.34 17.14
CA ASP A 24 -6.45 11.65 17.33
C ASP A 24 -5.57 10.65 16.55
N TRP A 25 -4.72 11.20 15.70
CA TRP A 25 -3.76 10.45 14.87
C TRP A 25 -2.32 10.77 15.25
N SER A 26 -2.04 11.06 16.51
CA SER A 26 -0.69 11.34 17.04
C SER A 26 0.32 10.23 16.71
N ASN A 27 -0.16 8.96 16.57
CA ASN A 27 0.64 7.81 16.16
C ASN A 27 0.57 7.53 14.64
N GLY A 28 0.20 8.54 13.83
CA GLY A 28 0.01 8.39 12.39
C GLY A 28 -1.25 7.60 12.00
N TYR A 29 -1.58 7.66 10.71
CA TYR A 29 -2.72 6.91 10.13
C TYR A 29 -2.46 5.40 10.14
N PRO A 30 -3.48 4.56 9.89
CA PRO A 30 -3.28 3.13 9.66
C PRO A 30 -2.37 2.86 8.45
N ALA A 31 -1.64 1.75 8.45
CA ALA A 31 -1.21 1.12 7.21
C ALA A 31 -2.45 0.60 6.49
N ALA A 32 -2.59 0.87 5.20
CA ALA A 32 -3.80 0.51 4.46
C ALA A 32 -3.54 0.25 2.98
N THR A 33 -4.40 -0.57 2.39
CA THR A 33 -4.42 -0.87 0.96
C THR A 33 -5.85 -0.75 0.44
N GLY A 34 -6.02 -0.06 -0.68
CA GLY A 34 -7.29 0.04 -1.39
C GLY A 34 -7.18 -0.61 -2.75
N ILE A 35 -7.85 -1.74 -2.94
CA ILE A 35 -7.79 -2.56 -4.15
C ILE A 35 -9.17 -2.64 -4.78
N GLY A 36 -9.24 -2.49 -6.11
CA GLY A 36 -10.45 -2.70 -6.89
C GLY A 36 -10.80 -4.20 -6.98
N MET A 37 -12.04 -4.54 -6.69
CA MET A 37 -12.53 -5.92 -6.77
C MET A 37 -13.40 -6.12 -8.01
N ASN A 38 -13.32 -7.30 -8.61
CA ASN A 38 -14.17 -7.69 -9.74
C ASN A 38 -15.60 -8.12 -9.32
N MET A 39 -15.82 -8.24 -8.02
CA MET A 39 -17.14 -8.55 -7.42
C MET A 39 -17.73 -7.25 -6.87
N GLY A 40 -19.04 -7.07 -7.03
CA GLY A 40 -19.71 -5.89 -6.49
C GLY A 40 -19.62 -5.80 -4.96
N GLY A 41 -19.74 -4.57 -4.45
CA GLY A 41 -19.70 -4.29 -3.01
C GLY A 41 -18.35 -3.77 -2.50
N VAL A 42 -18.25 -3.63 -1.19
CA VAL A 42 -17.04 -3.21 -0.47
C VAL A 42 -16.75 -4.24 0.62
N LEU A 43 -15.53 -4.79 0.61
CA LEU A 43 -15.02 -5.61 1.71
C LEU A 43 -14.00 -4.76 2.47
N ILE A 44 -14.14 -4.72 3.79
CA ILE A 44 -13.18 -4.06 4.69
C ILE A 44 -12.67 -5.12 5.66
N ASP A 45 -11.35 -5.30 5.67
CA ASP A 45 -10.63 -6.13 6.63
C ASP A 45 -9.80 -5.20 7.52
N VAL A 46 -9.85 -5.39 8.84
CA VAL A 46 -9.21 -4.49 9.81
C VAL A 46 -8.54 -5.30 10.90
N ASP A 47 -7.24 -5.12 11.01
CA ASP A 47 -6.48 -5.51 12.20
C ASP A 47 -6.36 -4.30 13.13
N ALA A 48 -6.83 -4.44 14.36
CA ALA A 48 -6.76 -3.40 15.37
C ALA A 48 -6.15 -3.95 16.67
N ALA A 49 -5.29 -3.15 17.29
CA ALA A 49 -4.70 -3.50 18.57
C ALA A 49 -4.83 -2.34 19.55
N MET A 50 -5.18 -2.66 20.80
CA MET A 50 -5.25 -1.72 21.90
C MET A 50 -4.13 -2.05 22.90
N PHE A 51 -3.38 -1.05 23.29
CA PHE A 51 -2.23 -1.20 24.17
C PHE A 51 -2.50 -0.50 25.51
N HIS A 52 -2.12 -1.18 26.60
CA HIS A 52 -2.22 -0.67 27.96
C HIS A 52 -0.86 -0.57 28.66
N THR A 53 0.21 -0.92 27.97
CA THR A 53 1.58 -0.94 28.48
C THR A 53 2.50 -0.11 27.60
N PRO A 54 3.49 0.61 28.15
CA PRO A 54 4.38 1.48 27.39
C PRO A 54 5.38 0.72 26.52
N ASP A 55 5.55 -0.56 26.71
CA ASP A 55 6.43 -1.45 25.96
C ASP A 55 5.78 -2.03 24.69
N VAL A 56 4.51 -1.66 24.44
CA VAL A 56 3.79 -1.98 23.21
C VAL A 56 3.30 -0.70 22.57
N PHE A 57 3.78 -0.40 21.37
CA PHE A 57 3.43 0.82 20.64
C PHE A 57 3.50 0.63 19.13
N ALA A 58 2.86 1.52 18.40
CA ALA A 58 2.88 1.53 16.95
C ALA A 58 3.48 2.86 16.45
N THR A 59 4.27 2.79 15.38
CA THR A 59 4.93 3.96 14.78
C THR A 59 4.74 3.96 13.27
N PRO A 60 4.38 5.09 12.65
CA PRO A 60 4.37 5.21 11.19
C PRO A 60 5.79 5.09 10.64
N ILE A 61 5.92 4.53 9.45
CA ILE A 61 7.18 4.41 8.72
C ILE A 61 7.06 5.15 7.41
N ASP A 62 7.90 6.15 7.24
CA ASP A 62 8.03 6.89 5.99
C ASP A 62 8.95 6.18 5.01
N ASN A 63 8.69 6.36 3.73
CA ASN A 63 9.56 5.88 2.66
C ASN A 63 10.39 7.01 2.09
N LYS A 64 11.71 6.90 2.15
CA LYS A 64 12.62 7.92 1.60
C LYS A 64 12.51 8.08 0.07
N LEU A 65 11.98 7.08 -0.62
CA LEU A 65 11.80 7.08 -2.07
C LEU A 65 10.41 7.56 -2.52
N GLN A 66 9.49 7.79 -1.58
CA GLN A 66 8.11 8.14 -1.86
C GLN A 66 7.63 9.27 -0.94
N VAL A 67 6.79 10.15 -1.46
CA VAL A 67 6.05 11.12 -0.64
C VAL A 67 4.98 10.37 0.16
N ALA A 68 4.76 10.76 1.42
CA ALA A 68 3.67 10.23 2.23
C ALA A 68 2.32 10.42 1.53
N ALA A 69 1.47 9.40 1.53
CA ALA A 69 0.22 9.44 0.75
C ALA A 69 -0.71 10.59 1.15
N HIS A 70 -0.71 10.94 2.44
CA HIS A 70 -1.51 12.04 2.99
C HIS A 70 -0.93 13.44 2.70
N ALA A 71 0.29 13.51 2.13
CA ALA A 71 0.99 14.73 1.76
C ALA A 71 1.15 14.91 0.23
N TYR A 72 0.43 14.14 -0.59
CA TYR A 72 0.44 14.30 -2.04
C TYR A 72 0.07 15.71 -2.47
N SER A 73 0.78 16.22 -3.47
CA SER A 73 0.53 17.54 -4.06
C SER A 73 -0.83 17.60 -4.78
N GLU A 74 -1.34 18.81 -4.96
CA GLU A 74 -2.56 19.04 -5.76
C GLU A 74 -2.40 18.55 -7.19
N GLN A 75 -1.21 18.61 -7.78
CA GLN A 75 -0.93 18.18 -9.16
C GLN A 75 -1.25 16.68 -9.37
N VAL A 76 -0.91 15.83 -8.42
CA VAL A 76 -1.21 14.38 -8.48
C VAL A 76 -2.70 14.10 -8.22
N LEU A 77 -3.39 15.02 -7.54
CA LEU A 77 -4.80 14.88 -7.19
C LEU A 77 -5.75 15.45 -8.26
N GLU A 78 -5.25 16.31 -9.15
CA GLU A 78 -6.06 17.10 -10.09
C GLU A 78 -6.48 16.41 -11.38
N GLU A 79 -6.26 15.11 -11.57
CA GLU A 79 -6.68 14.40 -12.80
C GLU A 79 -8.19 14.38 -13.06
N ALA A 80 -9.02 15.03 -12.25
CA ALA A 80 -10.46 15.17 -12.52
C ALA A 80 -11.01 16.45 -11.91
N ARG A 81 -11.99 17.02 -12.58
CA ARG A 81 -12.75 18.25 -12.31
C ARG A 81 -13.28 18.47 -10.88
N GLN A 82 -12.83 17.73 -9.90
CA GLN A 82 -13.20 17.84 -8.48
C GLN A 82 -11.96 17.79 -7.60
N LYS A 83 -11.88 18.68 -6.61
CA LYS A 83 -10.82 18.69 -5.60
C LYS A 83 -10.83 17.37 -4.82
N LYS A 84 -9.80 16.56 -5.01
CA LYS A 84 -9.63 15.28 -4.33
C LYS A 84 -8.97 15.50 -2.97
N THR A 85 -9.41 14.74 -1.97
CA THR A 85 -8.71 14.67 -0.69
C THR A 85 -7.54 13.68 -0.78
N THR A 86 -6.44 14.00 -0.09
CA THR A 86 -5.29 13.09 0.00
C THR A 86 -5.70 11.77 0.68
N PRO A 87 -5.18 10.63 0.22
CA PRO A 87 -5.40 9.36 0.90
C PRO A 87 -4.83 9.40 2.32
N LYS A 88 -5.60 8.98 3.32
CA LYS A 88 -5.20 8.99 4.73
C LYS A 88 -4.71 7.61 5.13
N PHE A 89 -3.43 7.33 4.88
CA PHE A 89 -2.74 6.10 5.30
C PHE A 89 -1.22 6.33 5.34
N GLU A 90 -0.54 5.52 6.12
CA GLU A 90 0.93 5.47 6.18
C GLU A 90 1.47 4.46 5.16
N ARG A 91 2.69 4.66 4.68
CA ARG A 91 3.37 3.72 3.76
C ARG A 91 3.63 2.36 4.39
N ALA A 92 3.95 2.37 5.68
CA ALA A 92 3.98 1.21 6.54
C ALA A 92 3.76 1.64 7.99
N LYS A 93 3.47 0.68 8.84
CA LYS A 93 3.36 0.89 10.28
C LYS A 93 4.04 -0.24 11.03
N SER A 94 4.95 0.12 11.93
CA SER A 94 5.54 -0.84 12.84
C SER A 94 4.65 -1.00 14.07
N MET A 95 4.63 -2.19 14.61
CA MET A 95 4.03 -2.52 15.89
C MET A 95 5.08 -3.23 16.73
N THR A 96 5.55 -2.56 17.76
CA THR A 96 6.58 -3.07 18.66
C THR A 96 5.93 -3.74 19.86
N PHE A 97 6.36 -4.96 20.15
CA PHE A 97 5.97 -5.77 21.29
C PHE A 97 7.25 -6.14 22.06
N ARG A 98 7.59 -5.38 23.09
CA ARG A 98 8.85 -5.57 23.84
C ARG A 98 10.05 -5.53 22.89
N GLU A 99 10.71 -6.69 22.68
CA GLU A 99 11.91 -6.82 21.84
C GLU A 99 11.62 -7.22 20.40
N ARG A 100 10.35 -7.36 19.99
CA ARG A 100 9.95 -7.75 18.63
C ARG A 100 9.18 -6.65 17.95
N CYS A 101 9.40 -6.51 16.66
CA CYS A 101 8.68 -5.57 15.82
C CYS A 101 8.03 -6.27 14.62
N LEU A 102 6.75 -5.99 14.41
CA LEU A 102 6.01 -6.33 13.20
C LEU A 102 5.92 -5.07 12.34
N VAL A 103 6.20 -5.18 11.05
CA VAL A 103 6.01 -4.10 10.08
C VAL A 103 4.88 -4.47 9.13
N TYR A 104 3.79 -3.73 9.19
CA TYR A 104 2.67 -3.81 8.26
C TYR A 104 2.94 -2.88 7.09
N ILE A 105 3.13 -3.43 5.90
CA ILE A 105 3.43 -2.71 4.66
C ILE A 105 2.13 -2.46 3.92
N SER A 106 1.80 -1.19 3.69
CA SER A 106 0.65 -0.79 2.86
C SER A 106 0.84 -1.16 1.40
N GLY A 107 -0.23 -1.09 0.62
CA GLY A 107 -0.17 -1.24 -0.83
C GLY A 107 0.94 -0.39 -1.43
N THR A 108 1.97 -1.07 -1.91
CA THR A 108 3.19 -0.49 -2.46
C THR A 108 3.30 -0.85 -3.93
N ALA A 109 3.60 0.13 -4.77
CA ALA A 109 3.68 0.01 -6.22
C ALA A 109 4.89 0.78 -6.77
N ALA A 110 5.06 0.77 -8.10
CA ALA A 110 6.14 1.45 -8.79
C ALA A 110 5.95 2.98 -8.82
N ILE A 111 6.12 3.60 -7.66
CA ILE A 111 6.00 5.05 -7.44
C ILE A 111 7.34 5.59 -6.93
N ARG A 112 7.79 6.72 -7.47
CA ARG A 112 8.90 7.54 -6.97
C ARG A 112 8.40 8.94 -6.65
N GLY A 113 8.77 9.44 -5.47
CA GLY A 113 8.12 10.65 -4.98
C GLY A 113 6.62 10.41 -4.85
N GLU A 114 5.83 11.12 -5.64
CA GLU A 114 4.37 10.96 -5.74
C GLU A 114 3.90 10.46 -7.11
N GLU A 115 4.83 10.26 -8.07
CA GLU A 115 4.52 9.89 -9.44
C GLU A 115 4.70 8.40 -9.70
N SER A 116 3.75 7.81 -10.43
CA SER A 116 3.86 6.44 -10.94
C SER A 116 4.84 6.40 -12.10
N LEU A 117 5.63 5.32 -12.21
CA LEU A 117 6.42 5.07 -13.39
C LEU A 117 5.51 4.67 -14.55
N LYS A 118 5.51 5.49 -15.60
CA LYS A 118 4.72 5.30 -16.81
C LYS A 118 5.56 4.61 -17.90
N GLY A 119 4.91 3.79 -18.72
CA GLY A 119 5.53 3.20 -19.92
C GLY A 119 6.60 2.15 -19.66
N VAL A 120 6.68 1.62 -18.44
CA VAL A 120 7.61 0.54 -18.08
C VAL A 120 6.84 -0.78 -17.91
N GLY A 121 7.47 -1.90 -18.28
CA GLY A 121 6.89 -3.24 -18.13
C GLY A 121 6.81 -3.71 -16.67
N LEU A 122 6.19 -4.90 -16.50
CA LEU A 122 5.94 -5.50 -15.19
C LEU A 122 7.24 -5.75 -14.41
N GLU A 123 8.28 -6.29 -15.05
CA GLU A 123 9.57 -6.54 -14.42
C GLU A 123 10.14 -5.31 -13.75
N ARG A 124 10.15 -4.16 -14.45
CA ARG A 124 10.66 -2.91 -13.89
C ARG A 124 9.75 -2.36 -12.79
N GLN A 125 8.43 -2.49 -12.93
CA GLN A 125 7.51 -2.10 -11.87
C GLN A 125 7.70 -2.96 -10.62
N LEU A 126 7.85 -4.28 -10.78
CA LEU A 126 8.14 -5.18 -9.66
C LEU A 126 9.45 -4.81 -8.96
N GLN A 127 10.52 -4.57 -9.71
CA GLN A 127 11.80 -4.15 -9.14
C GLN A 127 11.66 -2.91 -8.27
N ILE A 128 11.01 -1.86 -8.78
CA ILE A 128 10.82 -0.61 -8.05
C ILE A 128 9.91 -0.79 -6.84
N THR A 129 8.89 -1.62 -6.96
CA THR A 129 8.01 -1.97 -5.85
C THR A 129 8.79 -2.65 -4.72
N MET A 130 9.66 -3.60 -5.05
CA MET A 130 10.51 -4.28 -4.06
C MET A 130 11.58 -3.35 -3.46
N GLU A 131 12.15 -2.43 -4.23
CA GLU A 131 13.03 -1.37 -3.71
C GLU A 131 12.30 -0.47 -2.70
N ASN A 132 11.05 -0.10 -2.97
CA ASN A 132 10.21 0.66 -2.04
C ASN A 132 9.92 -0.13 -0.76
N ILE A 133 9.61 -1.42 -0.88
CA ILE A 133 9.38 -2.32 0.26
C ILE A 133 10.66 -2.44 1.11
N ALA A 134 11.81 -2.64 0.48
CA ALA A 134 13.09 -2.74 1.19
C ALA A 134 13.39 -1.48 2.02
N GLN A 135 13.06 -0.28 1.51
CA GLN A 135 13.20 0.97 2.27
C GLN A 135 12.27 1.05 3.49
N LEU A 136 11.09 0.45 3.41
CA LEU A 136 10.12 0.46 4.51
C LEU A 136 10.50 -0.51 5.63
N ILE A 137 11.04 -1.66 5.28
CA ILE A 137 11.34 -2.71 6.26
C ILE A 137 12.74 -2.60 6.88
N GLY A 138 13.68 -1.86 6.24
CA GLY A 138 15.07 -1.78 6.70
C GLY A 138 15.69 -3.17 6.84
N ASP A 139 16.16 -3.50 8.03
CA ASP A 139 16.79 -4.79 8.34
C ASP A 139 15.77 -5.90 8.70
N ALA A 140 14.49 -5.57 8.81
CA ALA A 140 13.45 -6.56 9.09
C ALA A 140 13.27 -7.54 7.91
N ARG A 141 12.86 -8.76 8.22
CA ARG A 141 12.68 -9.85 7.26
C ARG A 141 11.23 -9.99 6.85
N LEU A 142 10.97 -10.00 5.55
CA LEU A 142 9.63 -10.33 5.02
C LEU A 142 9.20 -11.74 5.47
N VAL A 143 7.93 -11.88 5.87
CA VAL A 143 7.34 -13.15 6.29
C VAL A 143 6.10 -13.52 5.49
N MET A 144 5.48 -12.57 4.81
CA MET A 144 4.33 -12.80 3.96
C MET A 144 4.19 -11.68 2.94
N LEU A 145 3.80 -12.02 1.71
CA LEU A 145 3.40 -11.06 0.68
C LEU A 145 2.04 -11.43 0.10
N ARG A 146 1.28 -10.39 -0.25
CA ARG A 146 0.10 -10.48 -1.10
C ARG A 146 0.29 -9.57 -2.30
N VAL A 147 0.24 -10.16 -3.48
CA VAL A 147 0.54 -9.53 -4.76
C VAL A 147 -0.76 -9.35 -5.53
N TYR A 148 -1.06 -8.13 -5.89
CA TYR A 148 -2.20 -7.77 -6.71
C TYR A 148 -1.73 -7.46 -8.12
N LEU A 149 -2.26 -8.18 -9.11
CA LEU A 149 -1.94 -8.02 -10.52
C LEU A 149 -3.13 -7.46 -11.28
N LYS A 150 -2.89 -6.47 -12.11
CA LYS A 150 -3.91 -5.89 -12.97
C LYS A 150 -4.41 -6.88 -14.01
N ASN A 151 -3.48 -7.61 -14.64
CA ASN A 151 -3.76 -8.59 -15.68
C ASN A 151 -3.41 -10.00 -15.20
N GLU A 152 -4.26 -10.95 -15.50
CA GLU A 152 -4.02 -12.37 -15.18
C GLU A 152 -2.80 -12.94 -15.94
N SER A 153 -2.58 -12.46 -17.17
CA SER A 153 -1.42 -12.84 -17.98
C SER A 153 -0.07 -12.52 -17.35
N ASP A 154 -0.04 -11.57 -16.40
CA ASP A 154 1.20 -11.10 -15.77
C ASP A 154 1.67 -12.02 -14.63
N TYR A 155 0.87 -13.04 -14.27
CA TYR A 155 1.13 -13.93 -13.13
C TYR A 155 2.48 -14.64 -13.20
N GLU A 156 2.78 -15.31 -14.31
CA GLU A 156 4.01 -16.09 -14.45
C GLU A 156 5.27 -15.23 -14.45
N GLU A 157 5.20 -14.02 -15.01
CA GLU A 157 6.31 -13.06 -14.98
C GLU A 157 6.51 -12.53 -13.57
N ALA A 158 5.44 -12.12 -12.87
CA ALA A 158 5.49 -11.65 -11.49
C ALA A 158 6.03 -12.72 -10.54
N ARG A 159 5.57 -13.97 -10.68
CA ARG A 159 6.01 -15.10 -9.87
C ARG A 159 7.52 -15.33 -10.02
N ARG A 160 8.00 -15.48 -11.26
CA ARG A 160 9.44 -15.66 -11.54
C ARG A 160 10.28 -14.47 -11.06
N GLY A 161 9.78 -13.25 -11.25
CA GLY A 161 10.43 -12.05 -10.76
C GLY A 161 10.59 -12.07 -9.24
N LEU A 162 9.56 -12.43 -8.49
CA LEU A 162 9.63 -12.53 -7.03
C LEU A 162 10.51 -13.69 -6.56
N GLU A 163 10.47 -14.83 -7.21
CA GLU A 163 11.34 -15.98 -6.92
C GLU A 163 12.83 -15.62 -7.03
N SER A 164 13.19 -14.71 -7.95
CA SER A 164 14.57 -14.24 -8.12
C SER A 164 15.15 -13.52 -6.90
N TYR A 165 14.29 -12.99 -6.01
CA TYR A 165 14.71 -12.41 -4.73
C TYR A 165 15.06 -13.46 -3.66
N GLY A 166 14.89 -14.76 -3.94
CA GLY A 166 15.21 -15.85 -3.01
C GLY A 166 14.31 -15.87 -1.77
N LEU A 167 13.13 -15.27 -1.82
CA LEU A 167 12.20 -15.21 -0.70
C LEU A 167 11.55 -16.59 -0.49
N ASN A 168 11.82 -17.22 0.64
CA ASN A 168 11.17 -18.47 1.06
C ASN A 168 10.04 -18.16 2.06
N ILE A 169 8.99 -17.51 1.58
CA ILE A 169 7.84 -17.04 2.36
C ILE A 169 6.54 -17.32 1.61
N PRO A 170 5.39 -17.40 2.32
CA PRO A 170 4.08 -17.45 1.67
C PRO A 170 3.86 -16.20 0.80
N VAL A 171 3.46 -16.42 -0.46
CA VAL A 171 3.04 -15.38 -1.39
C VAL A 171 1.69 -15.74 -1.98
N SER A 172 0.71 -14.84 -1.82
CA SER A 172 -0.60 -14.96 -2.45
C SER A 172 -0.69 -14.03 -3.65
N TYR A 173 -1.21 -14.51 -4.78
CA TYR A 173 -1.44 -13.72 -5.98
C TYR A 173 -2.93 -13.58 -6.23
N LEU A 174 -3.37 -12.34 -6.49
CA LEU A 174 -4.76 -12.00 -6.76
C LEU A 174 -4.84 -11.10 -7.98
N ARG A 175 -5.83 -11.35 -8.83
CA ARG A 175 -6.20 -10.41 -9.87
C ARG A 175 -7.07 -9.31 -9.29
N ALA A 176 -6.67 -8.05 -9.46
CA ALA A 176 -7.38 -6.91 -8.89
C ALA A 176 -7.11 -5.61 -9.64
N GLY A 177 -8.01 -4.64 -9.53
CA GLY A 177 -7.76 -3.28 -9.98
C GLY A 177 -6.79 -2.58 -9.04
N VAL A 178 -5.62 -2.18 -9.57
CA VAL A 178 -4.64 -1.40 -8.83
C VAL A 178 -4.98 0.09 -8.84
N CYS A 179 -4.41 0.84 -7.90
CA CYS A 179 -4.89 2.19 -7.59
C CYS A 179 -4.69 3.25 -8.69
N ARG A 180 -3.80 3.04 -9.65
CA ARG A 180 -3.57 3.95 -10.79
C ARG A 180 -3.52 3.17 -12.10
N GLU A 181 -3.95 3.82 -13.18
CA GLU A 181 -4.18 3.15 -14.47
C GLU A 181 -2.91 2.57 -15.09
N GLU A 182 -1.78 3.22 -14.91
CA GLU A 182 -0.47 2.82 -15.42
C GLU A 182 0.22 1.72 -14.61
N LEU A 183 -0.27 1.42 -13.41
CA LEU A 183 0.31 0.39 -12.55
C LEU A 183 -0.19 -1.01 -12.96
N LEU A 184 0.71 -1.97 -12.98
CA LEU A 184 0.45 -3.38 -13.30
C LEU A 184 0.43 -4.27 -12.06
N ILE A 185 1.14 -3.83 -11.00
CA ILE A 185 1.35 -4.61 -9.78
C ILE A 185 1.30 -3.71 -8.54
N GLU A 186 0.71 -4.23 -7.48
CA GLU A 186 0.75 -3.65 -6.13
C GLU A 186 0.99 -4.77 -5.12
N ILE A 187 1.81 -4.51 -4.10
CA ILE A 187 2.20 -5.53 -3.12
C ILE A 187 1.96 -5.00 -1.71
N VAL A 188 1.34 -5.82 -0.88
CA VAL A 188 1.28 -5.65 0.58
C VAL A 188 2.06 -6.76 1.26
N GLY A 189 2.52 -6.52 2.46
CA GLY A 189 3.28 -7.54 3.17
C GLY A 189 3.39 -7.30 4.66
N ILE A 190 3.98 -8.29 5.31
CA ILE A 190 4.38 -8.22 6.71
C ILE A 190 5.85 -8.58 6.79
N ALA A 191 6.59 -7.81 7.60
CA ALA A 191 7.97 -8.12 7.96
C ALA A 191 8.12 -8.18 9.49
N ILE A 192 9.14 -8.86 9.94
CA ILE A 192 9.52 -8.98 11.36
C ILE A 192 11.03 -8.81 11.52
N ASP A 193 11.44 -8.25 12.63
CA ASP A 193 12.83 -8.24 13.10
C ASP A 193 13.16 -9.47 13.97
#